data_9d297885fc1ca6f947ab964e3c71780e
#
_entry.id   9d297885fc1ca6f947ab964e3c71780e
#
_cell.length_a   1.000
_cell.length_b   1.000
_cell.length_c   1.000
_cell.angle_alpha   90.00
_cell.angle_beta   90.00
_cell.angle_gamma   90.00
#
_symmetry.space_group_name_H-M   'P 1'
#
loop_
_entity.id
_entity.type
_entity.pdbx_description
1 polymer ?
#
loop_
_entity_poly.entity_id
_entity_poly.type
_entity_poly.pdbx_seq_one_letter_code
_entity_poly.pdbx_strand_id
1 'polypeptide(L)'
;PLRLVGSEMCIRDRFMSYQHIKVPAGGQKITVNADFSLNVPEQPIVPYIEGDGTGADITPVMIKVVDAAVQKAYGGKRKIHWMEVYAGEKATKVYGPDVWLPDETLEVVKDYVVSIKGPLTTPVGGGIRSLNVALRQQLDLYVCLRPVAYFKGVPSPVREPEKTNMVIFRENSEDIYAGIEYMAESEQAKELIQFLQTKLGVKKIRFPNTSSIGIKPVSREGTERLVRKAAQYVIDNDRTSLTLVHKGNIMKFTEGGFRDWGYELLQKEFGAQLIDGGPWCKFKNPKTGREIIVKDVIADAFLQQILLRPAEYDVIATLNLNGDYISDALAAQVGGIGIAPGANLSDSVAMFEATHGTAPKYAGKDYVNPGSEILSAEMMLRHMGWTEAADLILSLIHISEPTRRRGI
;
A
#
# COMPACT_ATOMS: atom_id res chain seq x y z
N PRO A 1 25.39 -32.11 -29.03
CA PRO A 1 24.53 -33.05 -28.35
C PRO A 1 23.95 -32.47 -27.10
N LEU A 2 22.68 -32.45 -27.17
CA LEU A 2 21.68 -32.07 -26.19
C LEU A 2 21.79 -32.91 -24.90
N ARG A 3 21.63 -32.22 -23.78
CA ARG A 3 20.96 -32.63 -22.53
C ARG A 3 21.65 -31.96 -21.33
N LEU A 4 21.07 -30.85 -20.90
CA LEU A 4 21.16 -30.36 -19.51
C LEU A 4 20.13 -29.21 -19.37
N VAL A 5 18.85 -29.55 -19.51
CA VAL A 5 17.72 -28.69 -19.10
C VAL A 5 16.76 -29.67 -18.40
N GLY A 6 16.90 -29.84 -17.12
CA GLY A 6 16.04 -30.73 -16.35
C GLY A 6 16.44 -30.97 -14.90
N SER A 7 17.57 -30.42 -14.43
CA SER A 7 18.03 -30.69 -13.06
C SER A 7 18.09 -29.48 -12.12
N GLU A 8 17.89 -28.27 -12.61
CA GLU A 8 17.93 -27.09 -11.74
C GLU A 8 16.58 -26.71 -11.11
N MET A 9 15.47 -27.27 -11.60
CA MET A 9 14.15 -27.00 -11.05
C MET A 9 13.76 -27.89 -9.86
N CYS A 10 14.51 -28.98 -9.61
CA CYS A 10 14.28 -29.88 -8.48
C CYS A 10 15.15 -29.61 -7.24
N ILE A 11 16.02 -28.60 -7.23
CA ILE A 11 16.95 -28.34 -6.13
C ILE A 11 16.44 -27.26 -5.17
N ARG A 12 15.40 -26.50 -5.54
CA ARG A 12 14.82 -25.45 -4.68
C ARG A 12 13.81 -25.93 -3.64
N ASP A 13 13.38 -27.19 -3.69
CA ASP A 13 12.49 -27.80 -2.68
C ASP A 13 13.24 -28.45 -1.50
N ARG A 14 14.52 -28.19 -1.34
CA ARG A 14 15.21 -28.55 -0.10
C ARG A 14 14.76 -27.56 0.97
N PHE A 15 14.02 -28.05 1.95
CA PHE A 15 13.72 -27.47 3.24
C PHE A 15 14.64 -26.30 3.58
N MET A 16 14.26 -25.08 3.27
CA MET A 16 14.88 -23.92 3.90
C MET A 16 14.46 -23.98 5.36
N SER A 17 15.33 -24.46 6.21
CA SER A 17 15.13 -24.31 7.65
C SER A 17 15.46 -22.86 7.97
N TYR A 18 14.44 -22.06 8.15
CA TYR A 18 14.59 -20.72 8.69
C TYR A 18 15.18 -20.82 10.10
N GLN A 19 15.97 -19.82 10.51
CA GLN A 19 16.69 -19.85 11.78
C GLN A 19 15.72 -19.68 12.97
N HIS A 20 14.77 -18.76 12.83
CA HIS A 20 13.82 -18.39 13.89
C HIS A 20 12.36 -18.53 13.47
N ILE A 21 12.05 -18.54 12.19
CA ILE A 21 10.69 -18.65 11.67
C ILE A 21 10.26 -20.13 11.62
N LYS A 22 9.11 -20.41 12.24
CA LYS A 22 8.53 -21.77 12.25
C LYS A 22 7.49 -21.90 11.16
N VAL A 23 7.79 -22.69 10.14
CA VAL A 23 6.82 -23.04 9.11
C VAL A 23 5.75 -23.95 9.72
N PRO A 24 4.46 -23.66 9.55
CA PRO A 24 3.38 -24.53 10.02
C PRO A 24 3.51 -25.94 9.44
N ALA A 25 3.21 -26.97 10.25
CA ALA A 25 3.29 -28.36 9.83
C ALA A 25 2.26 -28.75 8.75
N GLY A 26 1.22 -27.94 8.55
CA GLY A 26 0.22 -28.06 7.49
C GLY A 26 0.17 -26.84 6.62
N GLY A 27 -0.55 -26.95 5.51
CA GLY A 27 -0.70 -25.86 4.54
C GLY A 27 0.28 -25.92 3.37
N GLN A 28 0.07 -25.05 2.40
CA GLN A 28 0.84 -24.99 1.16
C GLN A 28 1.11 -23.52 0.80
N LYS A 29 2.20 -23.27 0.06
CA LYS A 29 2.52 -21.95 -0.45
C LYS A 29 1.49 -21.51 -1.50
N ILE A 30 1.14 -20.23 -1.48
CA ILE A 30 0.50 -19.56 -2.62
C ILE A 30 1.58 -19.40 -3.69
N THR A 31 1.23 -19.63 -4.94
CA THR A 31 2.16 -19.46 -6.08
C THR A 31 1.60 -18.49 -7.10
N VAL A 32 2.47 -17.89 -7.89
CA VAL A 32 2.13 -16.92 -8.93
C VAL A 32 2.31 -17.57 -10.30
N ASN A 33 1.30 -17.46 -11.15
CA ASN A 33 1.36 -17.91 -12.54
C ASN A 33 2.12 -16.91 -13.42
N ALA A 34 2.43 -17.30 -14.66
CA ALA A 34 3.16 -16.43 -15.59
C ALA A 34 2.39 -15.14 -15.97
N ASP A 35 1.08 -15.14 -15.83
CA ASP A 35 0.20 -13.98 -16.03
C ASP A 35 -0.04 -13.15 -14.75
N PHE A 36 0.73 -13.41 -13.69
CA PHE A 36 0.61 -12.83 -12.36
C PHE A 36 -0.68 -13.18 -11.60
N SER A 37 -1.52 -14.07 -12.10
CA SER A 37 -2.64 -14.61 -11.32
C SER A 37 -2.14 -15.52 -10.20
N LEU A 38 -2.89 -15.57 -9.09
CA LEU A 38 -2.54 -16.39 -7.94
C LEU A 38 -3.10 -17.80 -8.09
N ASN A 39 -2.31 -18.80 -7.74
CA ASN A 39 -2.77 -20.14 -7.46
C ASN A 39 -2.84 -20.33 -5.94
N VAL A 40 -4.05 -20.20 -5.39
CA VAL A 40 -4.31 -20.23 -3.95
C VAL A 40 -4.83 -21.61 -3.55
N PRO A 41 -4.08 -22.39 -2.76
CA PRO A 41 -4.53 -23.70 -2.27
C PRO A 41 -5.69 -23.54 -1.26
N GLU A 42 -6.40 -24.63 -0.98
CA GLU A 42 -7.46 -24.62 0.04
C GLU A 42 -6.93 -24.36 1.46
N GLN A 43 -5.66 -24.67 1.68
CA GLN A 43 -4.98 -24.46 2.97
C GLN A 43 -3.67 -23.68 2.77
N PRO A 44 -3.75 -22.36 2.45
CA PRO A 44 -2.56 -21.55 2.25
C PRO A 44 -1.83 -21.29 3.56
N ILE A 45 -0.49 -21.18 3.48
CA ILE A 45 0.32 -20.59 4.53
C ILE A 45 0.40 -19.09 4.26
N VAL A 46 0.03 -18.27 5.24
CA VAL A 46 0.08 -16.81 5.14
C VAL A 46 1.00 -16.26 6.23
N PRO A 47 2.14 -15.67 5.86
CA PRO A 47 2.99 -14.95 6.80
C PRO A 47 2.28 -13.74 7.40
N TYR A 48 2.50 -13.51 8.71
CA TYR A 48 2.03 -12.29 9.35
C TYR A 48 3.09 -11.71 10.28
N ILE A 49 3.12 -10.38 10.38
CA ILE A 49 3.90 -9.64 11.36
C ILE A 49 2.91 -9.09 12.38
N GLU A 50 3.05 -9.47 13.65
CA GLU A 50 2.17 -9.00 14.72
C GLU A 50 2.16 -7.47 14.85
N GLY A 51 3.31 -6.85 14.62
CA GLY A 51 3.49 -5.42 14.76
C GLY A 51 3.90 -4.99 16.17
N ASP A 52 4.13 -3.68 16.31
CA ASP A 52 4.56 -3.04 17.55
C ASP A 52 3.41 -2.29 18.22
N GLY A 53 3.59 -1.97 19.49
CA GLY A 53 2.61 -1.20 20.25
C GLY A 53 1.23 -1.87 20.24
N THR A 54 0.23 -1.23 19.66
CA THR A 54 -1.14 -1.77 19.56
C THR A 54 -1.27 -2.95 18.59
N GLY A 55 -0.22 -3.29 17.83
CA GLY A 55 -0.19 -4.48 16.99
C GLY A 55 -0.47 -5.76 17.78
N ALA A 56 0.09 -5.88 18.99
CA ALA A 56 -0.14 -7.01 19.88
C ALA A 56 -1.61 -7.14 20.33
N ASP A 57 -2.38 -6.05 20.33
CA ASP A 57 -3.82 -6.07 20.65
C ASP A 57 -4.67 -6.42 19.44
N ILE A 58 -4.39 -5.82 18.27
CA ILE A 58 -5.28 -5.89 17.09
C ILE A 58 -5.04 -7.11 16.20
N THR A 59 -3.79 -7.53 16.00
CA THR A 59 -3.46 -8.65 15.11
C THR A 59 -4.05 -9.99 15.56
N PRO A 60 -4.04 -10.37 16.87
CA PRO A 60 -4.72 -11.58 17.32
C PRO A 60 -6.24 -11.51 17.12
N VAL A 61 -6.84 -10.32 17.19
CA VAL A 61 -8.28 -10.12 16.94
C VAL A 61 -8.57 -10.30 15.45
N MET A 62 -7.76 -9.72 14.57
CA MET A 62 -7.86 -9.90 13.13
C MET A 62 -7.79 -11.37 12.74
N ILE A 63 -6.82 -12.13 13.23
CA ILE A 63 -6.68 -13.58 12.98
C ILE A 63 -7.95 -14.32 13.39
N LYS A 64 -8.48 -14.08 14.57
CA LYS A 64 -9.73 -14.72 15.05
C LYS A 64 -10.92 -14.42 14.15
N VAL A 65 -11.06 -13.16 13.70
CA VAL A 65 -12.16 -12.74 12.82
C VAL A 65 -12.05 -13.42 11.45
N VAL A 66 -10.85 -13.43 10.88
CA VAL A 66 -10.58 -14.09 9.60
C VAL A 66 -10.85 -15.59 9.67
N ASP A 67 -10.33 -16.27 10.68
CA ASP A 67 -10.52 -17.71 10.86
C ASP A 67 -12.01 -18.06 11.01
N ALA A 68 -12.76 -17.28 11.79
CA ALA A 68 -14.20 -17.46 11.96
C ALA A 68 -14.96 -17.24 10.64
N ALA A 69 -14.61 -16.21 9.86
CA ALA A 69 -15.23 -15.92 8.57
C ALA A 69 -14.94 -17.04 7.55
N VAL A 70 -13.69 -17.49 7.45
CA VAL A 70 -13.28 -18.59 6.58
C VAL A 70 -13.98 -19.91 6.94
N GLN A 71 -14.01 -20.24 8.25
CA GLN A 71 -14.71 -21.42 8.76
C GLN A 71 -16.19 -21.39 8.41
N LYS A 72 -16.84 -20.23 8.60
CA LYS A 72 -18.27 -20.05 8.32
C LYS A 72 -18.57 -20.11 6.80
N ALA A 73 -17.74 -19.47 5.99
CA ALA A 73 -17.95 -19.42 4.53
C ALA A 73 -17.76 -20.79 3.87
N TYR A 74 -16.77 -21.56 4.29
CA TYR A 74 -16.33 -22.76 3.59
C TYR A 74 -16.54 -24.08 4.37
N GLY A 75 -17.13 -24.04 5.54
CA GLY A 75 -17.47 -25.24 6.31
C GLY A 75 -16.27 -26.12 6.68
N GLY A 76 -15.08 -25.52 6.84
CA GLY A 76 -13.85 -26.22 7.18
C GLY A 76 -13.08 -26.78 5.99
N LYS A 77 -13.57 -26.64 4.75
CA LYS A 77 -12.80 -27.03 3.55
C LYS A 77 -11.58 -26.16 3.33
N ARG A 78 -11.69 -24.87 3.64
CA ARG A 78 -10.57 -23.90 3.55
C ARG A 78 -10.14 -23.48 4.94
N LYS A 79 -8.82 -23.30 5.11
CA LYS A 79 -8.20 -22.86 6.38
C LYS A 79 -6.89 -22.15 6.09
N ILE A 80 -6.64 -21.00 6.73
CA ILE A 80 -5.34 -20.35 6.69
C ILE A 80 -4.42 -20.97 7.75
N HIS A 81 -3.19 -21.27 7.34
CA HIS A 81 -2.09 -21.60 8.24
C HIS A 81 -1.23 -20.37 8.45
N TRP A 82 -1.44 -19.71 9.56
CA TRP A 82 -0.72 -18.49 9.91
C TRP A 82 0.73 -18.80 10.27
N MET A 83 1.67 -18.02 9.71
CA MET A 83 3.10 -18.15 9.96
C MET A 83 3.65 -16.83 10.46
N GLU A 84 4.03 -16.78 11.74
CA GLU A 84 4.60 -15.56 12.29
C GLU A 84 5.99 -15.30 11.72
N VAL A 85 6.21 -14.07 11.26
CA VAL A 85 7.50 -13.53 10.84
C VAL A 85 7.75 -12.22 11.58
N TYR A 86 9.00 -11.83 11.73
CA TYR A 86 9.39 -10.83 12.71
C TYR A 86 9.87 -9.54 12.04
N ALA A 87 9.36 -8.41 12.48
CA ALA A 87 9.88 -7.06 12.22
C ALA A 87 9.59 -6.17 13.41
N GLY A 88 10.26 -5.03 13.52
CA GLY A 88 10.08 -4.07 14.60
C GLY A 88 10.68 -4.53 15.93
N GLU A 89 10.10 -4.11 17.03
CA GLU A 89 10.58 -4.40 18.38
C GLU A 89 10.62 -5.90 18.71
N LYS A 90 9.72 -6.69 18.14
CA LYS A 90 9.72 -8.13 18.34
C LYS A 90 10.89 -8.80 17.64
N ALA A 91 11.32 -8.31 16.48
CA ALA A 91 12.50 -8.81 15.79
C ALA A 91 13.77 -8.60 16.63
N THR A 92 13.92 -7.47 17.29
CA THR A 92 15.10 -7.19 18.13
C THR A 92 15.22 -8.17 19.30
N LYS A 93 14.09 -8.71 19.79
CA LYS A 93 14.07 -9.70 20.89
C LYS A 93 14.43 -11.11 20.40
N VAL A 94 14.15 -11.43 19.14
CA VAL A 94 14.36 -12.76 18.54
C VAL A 94 15.73 -12.88 17.90
N TYR A 95 16.17 -11.85 17.16
CA TYR A 95 17.39 -11.87 16.35
C TYR A 95 18.56 -11.07 16.96
N GLY A 96 18.29 -10.24 17.98
CA GLY A 96 19.29 -9.38 18.63
C GLY A 96 18.94 -7.87 18.48
N PRO A 97 19.48 -7.03 19.38
CA PRO A 97 19.00 -5.66 19.62
C PRO A 97 19.07 -4.72 18.40
N ASP A 98 19.94 -5.00 17.45
CA ASP A 98 20.14 -4.16 16.26
C ASP A 98 19.39 -4.66 15.02
N VAL A 99 18.71 -5.81 15.12
CA VAL A 99 18.00 -6.43 13.99
C VAL A 99 16.51 -6.10 14.03
N TRP A 100 16.15 -5.01 13.37
CA TRP A 100 14.75 -4.54 13.28
C TRP A 100 13.97 -5.15 12.10
N LEU A 101 14.65 -5.54 11.04
CA LEU A 101 14.08 -6.19 9.87
C LEU A 101 15.04 -7.30 9.41
N PRO A 102 14.80 -8.54 9.84
CA PRO A 102 15.62 -9.68 9.42
C PRO A 102 15.49 -9.99 7.93
N ASP A 103 16.60 -10.36 7.27
CA ASP A 103 16.59 -10.84 5.89
C ASP A 103 15.68 -12.06 5.72
N GLU A 104 15.65 -12.95 6.70
CA GLU A 104 14.77 -14.12 6.76
C GLU A 104 13.30 -13.75 6.62
N THR A 105 12.85 -12.64 7.22
CA THR A 105 11.48 -12.12 7.07
C THR A 105 11.20 -11.71 5.63
N LEU A 106 12.14 -11.02 4.99
CA LEU A 106 12.01 -10.59 3.59
C LEU A 106 11.94 -11.77 2.63
N GLU A 107 12.78 -12.78 2.85
CA GLU A 107 12.78 -14.01 2.07
C GLU A 107 11.45 -14.74 2.20
N VAL A 108 10.92 -14.90 3.41
CA VAL A 108 9.64 -15.56 3.64
C VAL A 108 8.49 -14.79 2.98
N VAL A 109 8.41 -13.48 3.17
CA VAL A 109 7.33 -12.67 2.56
C VAL A 109 7.36 -12.78 1.04
N LYS A 110 8.54 -12.77 0.44
CA LYS A 110 8.72 -12.94 -1.00
C LYS A 110 8.31 -14.34 -1.48
N ASP A 111 8.69 -15.38 -0.72
CA ASP A 111 8.46 -16.78 -1.06
C ASP A 111 6.99 -17.21 -0.92
N TYR A 112 6.26 -16.61 0.02
CA TYR A 112 4.86 -16.95 0.31
C TYR A 112 3.86 -16.01 -0.35
N VAL A 113 4.34 -14.97 -1.04
CA VAL A 113 3.56 -14.11 -1.95
C VAL A 113 2.54 -13.20 -1.26
N VAL A 114 1.68 -13.73 -0.40
CA VAL A 114 0.62 -12.97 0.30
C VAL A 114 0.92 -12.94 1.79
N SER A 115 0.94 -11.77 2.37
CA SER A 115 1.21 -11.55 3.80
C SER A 115 0.37 -10.42 4.37
N ILE A 116 0.29 -10.34 5.71
CA ILE A 116 -0.37 -9.24 6.42
C ILE A 116 0.48 -8.79 7.60
N LYS A 117 0.40 -7.52 7.97
CA LYS A 117 1.15 -6.97 9.09
C LYS A 117 0.38 -5.93 9.91
N GLY A 118 0.60 -5.95 11.20
CA GLY A 118 0.27 -4.86 12.10
C GLY A 118 1.16 -3.62 11.93
N PRO A 119 0.93 -2.57 12.71
CA PRO A 119 1.74 -1.34 12.67
C PRO A 119 3.19 -1.59 13.14
N LEU A 120 4.15 -0.87 12.57
CA LEU A 120 5.56 -0.98 12.95
C LEU A 120 6.11 0.35 13.44
N THR A 121 6.93 0.28 14.49
CA THR A 121 7.67 1.43 15.03
C THR A 121 8.82 1.79 14.10
N THR A 122 8.99 3.09 13.86
CA THR A 122 10.20 3.60 13.22
C THR A 122 11.24 3.87 14.31
N PRO A 123 12.40 3.17 14.32
CA PRO A 123 13.41 3.39 15.33
C PRO A 123 13.97 4.80 15.26
N VAL A 124 14.17 5.42 16.42
CA VAL A 124 14.79 6.74 16.53
C VAL A 124 16.29 6.58 16.59
N GLY A 125 16.98 6.97 15.52
CA GLY A 125 18.45 6.81 15.37
C GLY A 125 18.85 5.50 14.66
N GLY A 126 20.13 5.38 14.27
CA GLY A 126 20.65 4.12 13.73
C GLY A 126 20.49 3.88 12.23
N GLY A 127 20.20 4.89 11.41
CA GLY A 127 20.27 4.78 9.94
C GLY A 127 19.03 4.15 9.25
N ILE A 128 18.15 3.47 9.98
CA ILE A 128 16.87 2.98 9.43
C ILE A 128 15.85 4.11 9.52
N ARG A 129 15.43 4.65 8.37
CA ARG A 129 14.47 5.76 8.34
C ARG A 129 13.04 5.32 8.65
N SER A 130 12.60 4.18 8.12
CA SER A 130 11.29 3.58 8.38
C SER A 130 11.31 2.11 7.96
N LEU A 131 10.83 1.22 8.83
CA LEU A 131 10.71 -0.20 8.52
C LEU A 131 9.67 -0.44 7.41
N ASN A 132 8.59 0.33 7.39
CA ASN A 132 7.60 0.25 6.32
C ASN A 132 8.20 0.62 4.96
N VAL A 133 8.99 1.69 4.90
CA VAL A 133 9.70 2.08 3.67
C VAL A 133 10.71 1.01 3.25
N ALA A 134 11.46 0.45 4.19
CA ALA A 134 12.40 -0.63 3.90
C ALA A 134 11.70 -1.87 3.30
N LEU A 135 10.59 -2.32 3.88
CA LEU A 135 9.78 -3.41 3.33
C LEU A 135 9.30 -3.12 1.90
N ARG A 136 8.75 -1.92 1.67
CA ARG A 136 8.24 -1.50 0.35
C ARG A 136 9.34 -1.50 -0.72
N GLN A 137 10.51 -0.98 -0.38
CA GLN A 137 11.65 -0.89 -1.31
C GLN A 137 12.30 -2.25 -1.56
N GLN A 138 12.57 -3.04 -0.52
CA GLN A 138 13.27 -4.31 -0.66
C GLN A 138 12.43 -5.41 -1.31
N LEU A 139 11.11 -5.34 -1.20
CA LEU A 139 10.16 -6.23 -1.84
C LEU A 139 9.57 -5.66 -3.14
N ASP A 140 10.04 -4.49 -3.58
CA ASP A 140 9.52 -3.71 -4.73
C ASP A 140 7.99 -3.59 -4.74
N LEU A 141 7.40 -3.29 -3.58
CA LEU A 141 5.96 -3.09 -3.42
C LEU A 141 5.60 -1.68 -3.91
N TYR A 142 5.57 -1.49 -5.22
CA TYR A 142 5.48 -0.18 -5.84
C TYR A 142 4.10 0.47 -5.83
N VAL A 143 3.06 -0.26 -5.44
CA VAL A 143 1.71 0.26 -5.24
C VAL A 143 1.35 0.23 -3.77
N CYS A 144 0.99 1.36 -3.18
CA CYS A 144 0.24 1.41 -1.94
C CYS A 144 -1.23 1.66 -2.29
N LEU A 145 -2.06 0.64 -2.06
CA LEU A 145 -3.49 0.63 -2.37
C LEU A 145 -4.27 0.94 -1.10
N ARG A 146 -5.05 2.02 -1.11
CA ARG A 146 -5.85 2.47 0.05
C ARG A 146 -7.28 2.80 -0.37
N PRO A 147 -8.22 1.87 -0.27
CA PRO A 147 -9.65 2.15 -0.41
C PRO A 147 -10.15 2.99 0.75
N VAL A 148 -10.98 4.00 0.45
CA VAL A 148 -11.63 4.85 1.44
C VAL A 148 -13.11 4.91 1.14
N ALA A 149 -13.91 4.33 2.02
CA ALA A 149 -15.36 4.34 1.93
C ALA A 149 -15.98 4.56 3.31
N TYR A 150 -17.14 5.19 3.34
CA TYR A 150 -17.86 5.42 4.58
C TYR A 150 -18.66 4.18 5.03
N PHE A 151 -18.55 3.82 6.28
CA PHE A 151 -19.39 2.81 6.92
C PHE A 151 -20.51 3.49 7.71
N LYS A 152 -21.76 3.12 7.41
CA LYS A 152 -22.95 3.74 8.01
C LYS A 152 -22.91 3.65 9.54
N GLY A 153 -23.05 4.80 10.21
CA GLY A 153 -23.05 4.88 11.66
C GLY A 153 -21.72 5.31 12.28
N VAL A 154 -20.64 5.31 11.53
CA VAL A 154 -19.35 5.84 11.98
C VAL A 154 -19.43 7.37 12.08
N PRO A 155 -18.95 7.99 13.18
CA PRO A 155 -18.86 9.45 13.27
C PRO A 155 -17.96 10.03 12.18
N SER A 156 -18.40 11.11 11.55
CA SER A 156 -17.65 11.81 10.50
C SER A 156 -17.70 13.31 10.71
N PRO A 157 -16.61 14.04 10.42
CA PRO A 157 -16.57 15.51 10.47
C PRO A 157 -17.24 16.17 9.26
N VAL A 158 -17.54 15.43 8.18
CA VAL A 158 -18.19 15.97 6.98
C VAL A 158 -19.68 15.69 6.98
N ARG A 159 -20.45 16.48 6.20
CA ARG A 159 -21.92 16.41 6.19
C ARG A 159 -22.47 15.17 5.49
N GLU A 160 -21.84 14.75 4.41
CA GLU A 160 -22.30 13.67 3.53
C GLU A 160 -21.16 12.67 3.27
N PRO A 161 -20.67 11.99 4.33
CA PRO A 161 -19.53 11.07 4.20
C PRO A 161 -19.79 9.90 3.26
N GLU A 162 -21.04 9.52 3.05
CA GLU A 162 -21.46 8.47 2.13
C GLU A 162 -21.13 8.78 0.66
N LYS A 163 -20.86 10.02 0.32
CA LYS A 163 -20.39 10.42 -1.02
C LYS A 163 -18.92 10.13 -1.23
N THR A 164 -18.18 9.80 -0.19
CA THR A 164 -16.75 9.44 -0.26
C THR A 164 -16.63 7.93 -0.48
N ASN A 165 -16.23 7.55 -1.70
CA ASN A 165 -15.93 6.18 -2.09
C ASN A 165 -14.82 6.20 -3.12
N MET A 166 -13.58 6.35 -2.66
CA MET A 166 -12.39 6.51 -3.49
C MET A 166 -11.39 5.40 -3.22
N VAL A 167 -10.58 5.10 -4.23
CA VAL A 167 -9.47 4.14 -4.10
C VAL A 167 -8.18 4.84 -4.52
N ILE A 168 -7.23 4.93 -3.60
CA ILE A 168 -5.97 5.61 -3.84
C ILE A 168 -4.91 4.58 -4.24
N PHE A 169 -4.29 4.80 -5.40
CA PHE A 169 -3.06 4.18 -5.88
C PHE A 169 -1.92 5.17 -5.64
N ARG A 170 -1.22 4.99 -4.54
CA ARG A 170 -0.06 5.79 -4.15
C ARG A 170 1.20 5.10 -4.68
N GLU A 171 2.03 5.83 -5.41
CA GLU A 171 3.38 5.37 -5.71
C GLU A 171 4.14 5.12 -4.39
N ASN A 172 4.96 4.09 -4.33
CA ASN A 172 5.43 3.59 -3.05
C ASN A 172 6.95 3.33 -3.00
N SER A 173 7.68 3.59 -4.08
CA SER A 173 9.11 3.27 -4.21
C SER A 173 10.03 4.48 -4.41
N GLU A 174 9.50 5.58 -4.91
CA GLU A 174 10.25 6.78 -5.29
C GLU A 174 9.82 8.01 -4.47
N ASP A 175 9.93 9.20 -5.08
CA ASP A 175 9.61 10.49 -4.48
C ASP A 175 10.62 10.83 -3.37
N ILE A 176 10.28 11.74 -2.49
CA ILE A 176 11.11 12.08 -1.32
C ILE A 176 11.30 10.90 -0.36
N TYR A 177 10.45 9.87 -0.45
CA TYR A 177 10.57 8.61 0.30
C TYR A 177 11.78 7.76 -0.13
N ALA A 178 12.43 8.07 -1.26
CA ALA A 178 13.74 7.51 -1.60
C ALA A 178 14.80 7.83 -0.55
N GLY A 179 14.55 8.87 0.26
CA GLY A 179 15.38 9.20 1.41
C GLY A 179 16.75 9.77 1.05
N ILE A 180 16.89 10.37 -0.12
CA ILE A 180 18.13 11.01 -0.56
C ILE A 180 18.12 12.44 -0.05
N GLU A 181 18.69 12.63 1.14
CA GLU A 181 18.78 13.97 1.75
C GLU A 181 20.06 14.12 2.59
N TYR A 182 20.53 15.34 2.68
CA TYR A 182 21.75 15.71 3.40
C TYR A 182 21.48 16.86 4.34
N MET A 183 21.91 16.69 5.58
CA MET A 183 21.73 17.68 6.63
C MET A 183 22.52 18.94 6.35
N ALA A 184 21.97 20.08 6.71
CA ALA A 184 22.66 21.37 6.66
C ALA A 184 24.05 21.28 7.32
N GLU A 185 25.01 22.01 6.76
CA GLU A 185 26.40 22.08 7.25
C GLU A 185 27.22 20.79 7.12
N SER A 186 26.61 19.65 6.70
CA SER A 186 27.37 18.43 6.38
C SER A 186 28.24 18.62 5.14
N GLU A 187 29.33 17.86 5.03
CA GLU A 187 30.21 17.93 3.87
C GLU A 187 29.48 17.53 2.59
N GLN A 188 28.61 16.51 2.66
CA GLN A 188 27.80 16.07 1.53
C GLN A 188 26.83 17.15 1.04
N ALA A 189 26.18 17.88 1.96
CA ALA A 189 25.32 19.01 1.59
C ALA A 189 26.11 20.13 0.91
N LYS A 190 27.31 20.47 1.45
CA LYS A 190 28.19 21.48 0.86
C LYS A 190 28.66 21.11 -0.54
N GLU A 191 29.14 19.87 -0.72
CA GLU A 191 29.57 19.37 -2.03
C GLU A 191 28.44 19.39 -3.06
N LEU A 192 27.25 18.91 -2.69
CA LEU A 192 26.10 18.91 -3.58
C LEU A 192 25.65 20.33 -3.94
N ILE A 193 25.59 21.25 -2.98
CA ILE A 193 25.25 22.65 -3.23
C ILE A 193 26.29 23.31 -4.13
N GLN A 194 27.58 23.08 -3.88
CA GLN A 194 28.66 23.58 -4.72
C GLN A 194 28.53 23.04 -6.17
N PHE A 195 28.28 21.74 -6.33
CA PHE A 195 28.06 21.14 -7.63
C PHE A 195 26.87 21.80 -8.38
N LEU A 196 25.73 21.94 -7.71
CA LEU A 196 24.54 22.59 -8.27
C LEU A 196 24.84 24.03 -8.71
N GLN A 197 25.58 24.79 -7.91
CA GLN A 197 25.92 26.19 -8.21
C GLN A 197 26.96 26.31 -9.32
N THR A 198 28.05 25.53 -9.25
CA THR A 198 29.20 25.70 -10.16
C THR A 198 29.08 24.95 -11.47
N LYS A 199 28.47 23.75 -11.46
CA LYS A 199 28.31 22.91 -12.65
C LYS A 199 26.99 23.09 -13.35
N LEU A 200 25.89 23.24 -12.58
CA LEU A 200 24.53 23.36 -13.14
C LEU A 200 24.01 24.81 -13.13
N GLY A 201 24.78 25.77 -12.61
CA GLY A 201 24.44 27.20 -12.63
C GLY A 201 23.23 27.56 -11.75
N VAL A 202 22.91 26.75 -10.74
CA VAL A 202 21.77 26.99 -9.84
C VAL A 202 22.06 28.19 -8.94
N LYS A 203 21.26 29.25 -9.05
CA LYS A 203 21.38 30.49 -8.25
C LYS A 203 20.28 30.64 -7.19
N LYS A 204 19.39 29.68 -7.10
CA LYS A 204 18.15 29.81 -6.28
C LYS A 204 18.28 29.28 -4.85
N ILE A 205 19.41 28.68 -4.47
CA ILE A 205 19.66 28.30 -3.09
C ILE A 205 20.04 29.55 -2.31
N ARG A 206 19.07 30.06 -1.55
CA ARG A 206 19.17 31.37 -0.90
C ARG A 206 20.20 31.41 0.22
N PHE A 207 20.32 30.32 0.98
CA PHE A 207 21.21 30.19 2.14
C PHE A 207 22.08 28.94 2.02
N PRO A 208 23.09 28.93 1.12
CA PRO A 208 23.82 27.71 0.75
C PRO A 208 24.59 27.09 1.96
N ASN A 209 25.03 27.90 2.89
CA ASN A 209 25.82 27.40 4.04
C ASN A 209 24.98 26.70 5.11
N THR A 210 23.69 26.98 5.18
CA THR A 210 22.76 26.46 6.22
C THR A 210 21.55 25.74 5.65
N SER A 211 21.58 25.38 4.36
CA SER A 211 20.50 24.62 3.74
C SER A 211 20.74 23.13 3.83
N SER A 212 19.74 22.38 4.27
CA SER A 212 19.63 20.96 3.98
C SER A 212 19.14 20.75 2.55
N ILE A 213 19.54 19.66 1.90
CA ILE A 213 19.16 19.33 0.52
C ILE A 213 18.52 17.96 0.47
N GLY A 214 17.36 17.87 -0.19
CA GLY A 214 16.68 16.61 -0.51
C GLY A 214 16.48 16.46 -2.03
N ILE A 215 16.51 15.23 -2.51
CA ILE A 215 16.31 14.88 -3.92
C ILE A 215 15.00 14.11 -4.05
N LYS A 216 14.18 14.53 -5.02
CA LYS A 216 12.91 13.91 -5.36
C LYS A 216 13.03 13.19 -6.73
N PRO A 217 13.41 11.90 -6.76
CA PRO A 217 13.37 11.14 -7.99
C PRO A 217 11.93 10.78 -8.37
N VAL A 218 11.59 10.92 -9.65
CA VAL A 218 10.33 10.43 -10.23
C VAL A 218 10.68 9.90 -11.62
N SER A 219 10.43 8.61 -11.85
CA SER A 219 10.76 7.95 -13.09
C SER A 219 9.53 7.70 -13.98
N ARG A 220 9.78 7.52 -15.27
CA ARG A 220 8.76 7.07 -16.22
C ARG A 220 8.29 5.66 -15.87
N GLU A 221 9.21 4.76 -15.58
CA GLU A 221 8.94 3.36 -15.24
C GLU A 221 8.08 3.23 -13.99
N GLY A 222 8.44 3.96 -12.92
CA GLY A 222 7.66 4.00 -11.67
C GLY A 222 6.26 4.55 -11.88
N THR A 223 6.13 5.60 -12.69
CA THR A 223 4.84 6.19 -13.07
C THR A 223 3.99 5.21 -13.88
N GLU A 224 4.56 4.66 -14.95
CA GLU A 224 3.83 3.78 -15.87
C GLU A 224 3.30 2.52 -15.18
N ARG A 225 4.12 1.87 -14.33
CA ARG A 225 3.67 0.68 -13.59
C ARG A 225 2.54 0.97 -12.60
N LEU A 226 2.59 2.12 -11.91
CA LEU A 226 1.52 2.56 -11.02
C LEU A 226 0.23 2.85 -11.76
N VAL A 227 0.30 3.69 -12.81
CA VAL A 227 -0.89 4.10 -13.58
C VAL A 227 -1.52 2.91 -14.30
N ARG A 228 -0.72 1.97 -14.80
CA ARG A 228 -1.19 0.72 -15.39
C ARG A 228 -2.01 -0.11 -14.39
N LYS A 229 -1.51 -0.29 -13.17
CA LYS A 229 -2.25 -0.99 -12.10
C LYS A 229 -3.54 -0.26 -11.72
N ALA A 230 -3.52 1.07 -11.64
CA ALA A 230 -4.71 1.86 -11.36
C ALA A 230 -5.75 1.75 -12.48
N ALA A 231 -5.34 1.82 -13.74
CA ALA A 231 -6.22 1.65 -14.90
C ALA A 231 -6.82 0.24 -14.96
N GLN A 232 -6.01 -0.80 -14.70
CA GLN A 232 -6.49 -2.17 -14.63
C GLN A 232 -7.52 -2.35 -13.51
N TYR A 233 -7.28 -1.74 -12.34
CA TYR A 233 -8.24 -1.76 -11.24
C TYR A 233 -9.57 -1.11 -11.60
N VAL A 234 -9.55 0.03 -12.33
CA VAL A 234 -10.77 0.68 -12.84
C VAL A 234 -11.56 -0.27 -13.73
N ILE A 235 -10.89 -1.01 -14.61
CA ILE A 235 -11.51 -2.00 -15.50
C ILE A 235 -12.10 -3.17 -14.70
N ASP A 236 -11.32 -3.76 -13.82
CA ASP A 236 -11.69 -4.98 -13.10
C ASP A 236 -12.83 -4.77 -12.11
N ASN A 237 -12.93 -3.59 -11.53
CA ASN A 237 -13.96 -3.22 -10.56
C ASN A 237 -15.07 -2.35 -11.15
N ASP A 238 -15.12 -2.21 -12.47
CA ASP A 238 -16.11 -1.41 -13.21
C ASP A 238 -16.28 0.02 -12.66
N ARG A 239 -15.15 0.66 -12.28
CA ARG A 239 -15.13 2.03 -11.78
C ARG A 239 -15.28 3.03 -12.93
N THR A 240 -15.62 4.27 -12.63
CA THR A 240 -16.06 5.27 -13.63
C THR A 240 -14.97 6.25 -14.05
N SER A 241 -13.98 6.48 -13.20
CA SER A 241 -12.93 7.45 -13.50
C SER A 241 -11.58 7.11 -12.88
N LEU A 242 -10.52 7.59 -13.52
CA LEU A 242 -9.16 7.62 -13.02
C LEU A 242 -8.68 9.08 -12.97
N THR A 243 -8.24 9.55 -11.80
CA THR A 243 -7.71 10.90 -11.61
C THR A 243 -6.24 10.86 -11.27
N LEU A 244 -5.41 11.54 -12.08
CA LEU A 244 -3.99 11.75 -11.80
C LEU A 244 -3.84 13.00 -10.91
N VAL A 245 -3.40 12.83 -9.66
CA VAL A 245 -3.21 13.94 -8.74
C VAL A 245 -1.73 14.30 -8.63
N HIS A 246 -1.40 15.57 -8.86
CA HIS A 246 -0.01 16.03 -8.97
C HIS A 246 0.13 17.53 -8.65
N LYS A 247 1.37 17.99 -8.46
CA LYS A 247 1.73 19.42 -8.34
C LYS A 247 2.60 19.89 -9.52
N GLY A 248 2.28 19.43 -10.72
CA GLY A 248 3.07 19.64 -11.93
C GLY A 248 3.15 21.08 -12.43
N ASN A 249 2.27 21.99 -11.95
CA ASN A 249 2.39 23.42 -12.24
C ASN A 249 3.64 24.05 -11.59
N ILE A 250 4.14 23.49 -10.50
CA ILE A 250 5.35 23.91 -9.78
C ILE A 250 6.52 22.98 -10.09
N MET A 251 6.35 21.67 -9.88
CA MET A 251 7.37 20.63 -10.12
C MET A 251 7.20 20.04 -11.53
N LYS A 252 7.57 20.82 -12.53
CA LYS A 252 7.22 20.57 -13.94
C LYS A 252 7.79 19.27 -14.51
N PHE A 253 8.97 18.84 -14.06
CA PHE A 253 9.67 17.68 -14.62
C PHE A 253 9.47 16.40 -13.78
N THR A 254 9.19 16.51 -12.50
CA THR A 254 8.87 15.38 -11.64
C THR A 254 7.37 15.13 -11.63
N GLU A 255 6.58 15.95 -10.96
CA GLU A 255 5.13 15.77 -10.88
C GLU A 255 4.41 16.03 -12.22
N GLY A 256 4.90 16.99 -13.02
CA GLY A 256 4.42 17.20 -14.39
C GLY A 256 4.77 16.01 -15.28
N GLY A 257 5.96 15.44 -15.12
CA GLY A 257 6.35 14.20 -15.80
C GLY A 257 5.40 13.04 -15.45
N PHE A 258 5.09 12.84 -14.17
CA PHE A 258 4.11 11.85 -13.73
C PHE A 258 2.77 11.99 -14.48
N ARG A 259 2.22 13.20 -14.56
CA ARG A 259 0.98 13.47 -15.29
C ARG A 259 1.12 13.10 -16.78
N ASP A 260 2.16 13.59 -17.42
CA ASP A 260 2.32 13.44 -18.87
C ASP A 260 2.56 11.99 -19.27
N TRP A 261 3.43 11.28 -18.56
CA TRP A 261 3.68 9.84 -18.76
C TRP A 261 2.46 8.98 -18.45
N GLY A 262 1.66 9.37 -17.46
CA GLY A 262 0.38 8.72 -17.18
C GLY A 262 -0.59 8.81 -18.35
N TYR A 263 -0.77 10.00 -18.94
CA TYR A 263 -1.60 10.16 -20.12
C TYR A 263 -1.05 9.43 -21.35
N GLU A 264 0.26 9.51 -21.60
CA GLU A 264 0.91 8.77 -22.70
C GLU A 264 0.68 7.26 -22.60
N LEU A 265 0.85 6.69 -21.41
CA LEU A 265 0.58 5.28 -21.14
C LEU A 265 -0.87 4.90 -21.49
N LEU A 266 -1.83 5.67 -20.98
CA LEU A 266 -3.25 5.38 -21.15
C LEU A 266 -3.68 5.45 -22.63
N GLN A 267 -3.12 6.40 -23.38
CA GLN A 267 -3.34 6.47 -24.82
C GLN A 267 -2.72 5.27 -25.55
N LYS A 268 -1.50 4.90 -25.20
CA LYS A 268 -0.73 3.84 -25.87
C LYS A 268 -1.26 2.43 -25.55
N GLU A 269 -1.54 2.13 -24.28
CA GLU A 269 -1.86 0.77 -23.84
C GLU A 269 -3.36 0.51 -23.71
N PHE A 270 -4.16 1.55 -23.37
CA PHE A 270 -5.60 1.43 -23.16
C PHE A 270 -6.44 2.06 -24.27
N GLY A 271 -5.79 2.64 -25.30
CA GLY A 271 -6.46 3.26 -26.44
C GLY A 271 -7.26 4.51 -26.05
N ALA A 272 -6.85 5.22 -24.98
CA ALA A 272 -7.55 6.40 -24.53
C ALA A 272 -7.53 7.52 -25.57
N GLN A 273 -8.69 8.14 -25.81
CA GLN A 273 -8.90 9.22 -26.76
C GLN A 273 -9.06 10.55 -26.03
N LEU A 274 -8.43 11.59 -26.55
CA LEU A 274 -8.52 12.94 -25.98
C LEU A 274 -9.96 13.47 -25.97
N ILE A 275 -10.31 14.19 -24.92
CA ILE A 275 -11.58 14.94 -24.81
C ILE A 275 -11.27 16.40 -25.11
N ASP A 276 -12.01 17.01 -26.03
CA ASP A 276 -11.95 18.43 -26.37
C ASP A 276 -10.51 18.97 -26.60
N GLY A 277 -9.63 18.15 -27.21
CA GLY A 277 -8.25 18.51 -27.48
C GLY A 277 -7.26 18.22 -26.34
N GLY A 278 -7.71 17.64 -25.22
CA GLY A 278 -6.88 17.20 -24.12
C GLY A 278 -6.62 18.26 -23.03
N PRO A 279 -5.84 17.90 -21.98
CA PRO A 279 -5.16 16.62 -21.75
C PRO A 279 -6.08 15.48 -21.29
N TRP A 280 -7.28 15.79 -20.81
CA TRP A 280 -8.23 14.77 -20.39
C TRP A 280 -8.54 13.80 -21.52
N CYS A 281 -8.73 12.54 -21.16
CA CYS A 281 -9.02 11.50 -22.14
C CYS A 281 -10.03 10.48 -21.58
N LYS A 282 -10.47 9.58 -22.45
CA LYS A 282 -11.42 8.54 -22.11
C LYS A 282 -11.14 7.26 -22.87
N PHE A 283 -11.47 6.14 -22.27
CA PHE A 283 -11.45 4.83 -22.91
C PHE A 283 -12.65 3.99 -22.45
N LYS A 284 -12.92 2.88 -23.11
CA LYS A 284 -14.00 1.99 -22.74
C LYS A 284 -13.48 0.82 -21.93
N ASN A 285 -14.20 0.47 -20.87
CA ASN A 285 -13.99 -0.79 -20.18
C ASN A 285 -14.24 -1.95 -21.13
N PRO A 286 -13.25 -2.80 -21.44
CA PRO A 286 -13.39 -3.87 -22.41
C PRO A 286 -14.36 -4.97 -21.94
N LYS A 287 -14.65 -5.07 -20.64
CA LYS A 287 -15.55 -6.07 -20.05
C LYS A 287 -17.01 -5.63 -20.07
N THR A 288 -17.28 -4.36 -19.85
CA THR A 288 -18.66 -3.84 -19.66
C THR A 288 -19.09 -2.82 -20.71
N GLY A 289 -18.15 -2.29 -21.50
CA GLY A 289 -18.41 -1.23 -22.47
C GLY A 289 -18.59 0.16 -21.85
N ARG A 290 -18.54 0.29 -20.51
CA ARG A 290 -18.67 1.57 -19.82
C ARG A 290 -17.53 2.52 -20.21
N GLU A 291 -17.86 3.79 -20.40
CA GLU A 291 -16.85 4.83 -20.61
C GLU A 291 -16.16 5.19 -19.28
N ILE A 292 -14.83 5.22 -19.29
CA ILE A 292 -13.97 5.58 -18.19
C ILE A 292 -13.33 6.93 -18.52
N ILE A 293 -13.54 7.92 -17.65
CA ILE A 293 -12.94 9.25 -17.79
C ILE A 293 -11.61 9.31 -17.07
N VAL A 294 -10.58 9.77 -17.77
CA VAL A 294 -9.27 10.08 -17.19
C VAL A 294 -9.09 11.58 -17.13
N LYS A 295 -8.79 12.08 -15.95
CA LYS A 295 -8.55 13.50 -15.70
C LYS A 295 -7.35 13.71 -14.79
N ASP A 296 -6.85 14.94 -14.72
CA ASP A 296 -5.83 15.33 -13.75
C ASP A 296 -6.31 16.48 -12.87
N VAL A 297 -5.77 16.56 -11.67
CA VAL A 297 -6.06 17.64 -10.72
C VAL A 297 -4.80 18.01 -9.95
N ILE A 298 -4.57 19.31 -9.78
CA ILE A 298 -3.50 19.83 -8.94
C ILE A 298 -3.79 19.49 -7.47
N ALA A 299 -2.80 18.98 -6.73
CA ALA A 299 -2.95 18.39 -5.41
C ALA A 299 -3.66 19.27 -4.39
N ASP A 300 -3.34 20.56 -4.31
CA ASP A 300 -4.01 21.48 -3.40
C ASP A 300 -5.48 21.75 -3.80
N ALA A 301 -5.79 21.80 -5.08
CA ALA A 301 -7.16 21.86 -5.55
C ALA A 301 -7.92 20.56 -5.23
N PHE A 302 -7.26 19.41 -5.38
CA PHE A 302 -7.85 18.11 -5.04
C PHE A 302 -8.24 18.03 -3.56
N LEU A 303 -7.38 18.49 -2.63
CA LEU A 303 -7.68 18.53 -1.20
C LEU A 303 -8.93 19.36 -0.85
N GLN A 304 -9.23 20.39 -1.62
CA GLN A 304 -10.51 21.12 -1.49
C GLN A 304 -11.67 20.31 -2.07
N GLN A 305 -11.47 19.73 -3.24
CA GLN A 305 -12.53 19.08 -4.00
C GLN A 305 -13.05 17.81 -3.36
N ILE A 306 -12.20 17.07 -2.65
CA ILE A 306 -12.64 15.88 -1.87
C ILE A 306 -13.58 16.25 -0.71
N LEU A 307 -13.57 17.51 -0.25
CA LEU A 307 -14.52 18.01 0.74
C LEU A 307 -15.80 18.53 0.10
N LEU A 308 -15.68 19.21 -1.05
CA LEU A 308 -16.77 19.93 -1.68
C LEU A 308 -17.58 19.07 -2.66
N ARG A 309 -16.91 18.15 -3.35
CA ARG A 309 -17.46 17.35 -4.45
C ARG A 309 -16.88 15.92 -4.48
N PRO A 310 -16.89 15.17 -3.36
CA PRO A 310 -16.25 13.85 -3.30
C PRO A 310 -16.78 12.87 -4.33
N ALA A 311 -18.06 12.95 -4.70
CA ALA A 311 -18.68 12.05 -5.67
C ALA A 311 -18.14 12.18 -7.12
N GLU A 312 -17.34 13.21 -7.42
CA GLU A 312 -16.70 13.37 -8.73
C GLU A 312 -15.41 12.53 -8.89
N TYR A 313 -14.97 11.88 -7.83
CA TYR A 313 -13.71 11.16 -7.78
C TYR A 313 -13.93 9.69 -7.42
N ASP A 314 -13.20 8.81 -8.13
CA ASP A 314 -13.34 7.37 -7.97
C ASP A 314 -11.98 6.71 -7.71
N VAL A 315 -11.17 6.42 -8.72
CA VAL A 315 -9.81 5.91 -8.57
C VAL A 315 -8.80 7.05 -8.73
N ILE A 316 -7.86 7.13 -7.81
CA ILE A 316 -6.84 8.18 -7.75
C ILE A 316 -5.46 7.54 -7.92
N ALA A 317 -4.66 8.02 -8.87
CA ALA A 317 -3.25 7.68 -8.97
C ALA A 317 -2.40 8.91 -8.66
N THR A 318 -1.41 8.77 -7.79
CA THR A 318 -0.59 9.90 -7.34
C THR A 318 0.77 9.46 -6.84
N LEU A 319 1.71 10.40 -6.76
CA LEU A 319 3.05 10.19 -6.22
C LEU A 319 3.02 9.95 -4.70
N ASN A 320 4.13 9.48 -4.17
CA ASN A 320 4.23 8.93 -2.83
C ASN A 320 3.80 9.92 -1.73
N LEU A 321 4.37 11.11 -1.68
CA LEU A 321 4.04 12.10 -0.66
C LEU A 321 2.58 12.59 -0.76
N ASN A 322 2.13 12.91 -1.96
CA ASN A 322 0.75 13.33 -2.19
C ASN A 322 -0.23 12.23 -1.76
N GLY A 323 0.08 10.97 -2.08
CA GLY A 323 -0.74 9.83 -1.71
C GLY A 323 -0.83 9.60 -0.20
N ASP A 324 0.25 9.89 0.52
CA ASP A 324 0.27 9.84 1.99
C ASP A 324 -0.70 10.85 2.58
N TYR A 325 -0.57 12.12 2.20
CA TYR A 325 -1.45 13.19 2.69
C TYR A 325 -2.92 12.97 2.31
N ILE A 326 -3.17 12.57 1.06
CA ILE A 326 -4.53 12.41 0.54
C ILE A 326 -5.25 11.24 1.22
N SER A 327 -4.58 10.11 1.41
CA SER A 327 -5.20 8.93 2.02
C SER A 327 -5.61 9.19 3.47
N ASP A 328 -4.78 9.89 4.24
CA ASP A 328 -5.09 10.23 5.63
C ASP A 328 -6.18 11.30 5.74
N ALA A 329 -6.17 12.31 4.85
CA ALA A 329 -7.21 13.31 4.76
C ALA A 329 -8.58 12.70 4.41
N LEU A 330 -8.61 11.75 3.49
CA LEU A 330 -9.83 11.01 3.13
C LEU A 330 -10.29 10.06 4.25
N ALA A 331 -9.36 9.34 4.89
CA ALA A 331 -9.68 8.48 6.03
C ALA A 331 -10.35 9.28 7.16
N ALA A 332 -9.85 10.49 7.45
CA ALA A 332 -10.47 11.38 8.45
C ALA A 332 -11.93 11.75 8.11
N GLN A 333 -12.25 11.89 6.82
CA GLN A 333 -13.61 12.21 6.38
C GLN A 333 -14.61 11.07 6.59
N VAL A 334 -14.16 9.83 6.60
CA VAL A 334 -15.02 8.65 6.74
C VAL A 334 -15.01 8.04 8.14
N GLY A 335 -14.30 8.65 9.09
CA GLY A 335 -14.29 8.21 10.49
C GLY A 335 -12.92 7.92 11.10
N GLY A 336 -11.85 8.12 10.34
CA GLY A 336 -10.47 8.05 10.80
C GLY A 336 -9.69 6.82 10.33
N ILE A 337 -8.39 6.87 10.55
CA ILE A 337 -7.43 5.83 10.09
C ILE A 337 -7.62 4.47 10.78
N GLY A 338 -8.31 4.41 11.92
CA GLY A 338 -8.59 3.15 12.63
C GLY A 338 -9.52 2.19 11.89
N ILE A 339 -10.17 2.65 10.81
CA ILE A 339 -11.03 1.84 9.92
C ILE A 339 -10.59 1.91 8.45
N ALA A 340 -9.41 2.46 8.17
CA ALA A 340 -8.88 2.57 6.81
C ALA A 340 -7.97 1.37 6.50
N PRO A 341 -8.29 0.54 5.50
CA PRO A 341 -7.44 -0.58 5.10
C PRO A 341 -6.33 -0.16 4.17
N GLY A 342 -5.30 -1.00 4.05
CA GLY A 342 -4.21 -0.80 3.11
C GLY A 342 -3.56 -2.08 2.62
N ALA A 343 -2.99 -2.00 1.42
CA ALA A 343 -2.16 -3.03 0.85
C ALA A 343 -0.97 -2.42 0.13
N ASN A 344 0.16 -3.11 0.16
CA ASN A 344 1.34 -2.79 -0.62
C ASN A 344 1.57 -3.93 -1.63
N LEU A 345 1.61 -3.60 -2.90
CA LEU A 345 1.57 -4.57 -3.98
C LEU A 345 2.75 -4.41 -4.93
N SER A 346 3.28 -5.54 -5.37
CA SER A 346 4.11 -5.65 -6.59
C SER A 346 3.34 -6.42 -7.67
N ASP A 347 4.03 -6.93 -8.68
CA ASP A 347 3.42 -7.84 -9.64
C ASP A 347 3.16 -9.23 -9.05
N SER A 348 3.98 -9.66 -8.09
CA SER A 348 3.92 -11.01 -7.52
C SER A 348 3.71 -11.06 -6.01
N VAL A 349 4.02 -10.00 -5.28
CA VAL A 349 3.94 -9.98 -3.80
C VAL A 349 2.88 -8.98 -3.35
N ALA A 350 2.08 -9.38 -2.37
CA ALA A 350 1.07 -8.55 -1.72
C ALA A 350 1.26 -8.57 -0.21
N MET A 351 1.43 -7.41 0.40
CA MET A 351 1.49 -7.23 1.85
C MET A 351 0.36 -6.29 2.29
N PHE A 352 -0.58 -6.83 3.04
CA PHE A 352 -1.71 -6.08 3.61
C PHE A 352 -1.31 -5.48 4.95
N GLU A 353 -1.84 -4.32 5.30
CA GLU A 353 -1.41 -3.63 6.52
C GLU A 353 -2.49 -2.75 7.14
N ALA A 354 -2.51 -2.64 8.46
CA ALA A 354 -3.16 -1.53 9.13
C ALA A 354 -2.48 -0.21 8.74
N THR A 355 -3.26 0.81 8.41
CA THR A 355 -2.71 2.09 7.90
C THR A 355 -2.30 3.06 9.01
N HIS A 356 -2.72 2.81 10.26
CA HIS A 356 -2.36 3.63 11.41
C HIS A 356 -1.01 3.25 12.04
N GLY A 357 -0.47 4.12 12.88
CA GLY A 357 0.77 3.89 13.62
C GLY A 357 0.60 3.00 14.86
N THR A 358 1.70 2.78 15.57
CA THR A 358 1.80 1.85 16.71
C THR A 358 1.10 2.33 17.99
N ALA A 359 0.85 3.63 18.14
CA ALA A 359 0.19 4.25 19.30
C ALA A 359 0.56 3.62 20.67
N PRO A 360 1.85 3.58 21.05
CA PRO A 360 2.35 2.73 22.15
C PRO A 360 1.72 3.03 23.50
N LYS A 361 1.21 4.24 23.72
CA LYS A 361 0.51 4.62 24.96
C LYS A 361 -0.81 3.86 25.19
N TYR A 362 -1.34 3.22 24.14
CA TYR A 362 -2.60 2.45 24.18
C TYR A 362 -2.38 0.93 24.13
N ALA A 363 -1.14 0.49 23.93
CA ALA A 363 -0.79 -0.94 23.86
C ALA A 363 -1.19 -1.67 25.16
N GLY A 364 -1.77 -2.86 25.03
CA GLY A 364 -2.22 -3.70 26.13
C GLY A 364 -3.44 -3.18 26.90
N LYS A 365 -4.21 -2.24 26.32
CA LYS A 365 -5.38 -1.62 27.00
C LYS A 365 -6.72 -1.94 26.33
N ASP A 366 -6.73 -2.65 25.23
CA ASP A 366 -7.95 -2.96 24.42
C ASP A 366 -8.76 -1.71 24.00
N TYR A 367 -8.08 -0.58 23.80
CA TYR A 367 -8.74 0.67 23.41
C TYR A 367 -8.77 0.91 21.91
N VAL A 368 -7.86 0.28 21.17
CA VAL A 368 -7.68 0.57 19.74
C VAL A 368 -8.66 -0.24 18.91
N ASN A 369 -9.28 0.42 17.94
CA ASN A 369 -10.17 -0.24 17.00
C ASN A 369 -9.36 -1.15 16.05
N PRO A 370 -9.60 -2.47 15.99
CA PRO A 370 -8.92 -3.38 15.07
C PRO A 370 -9.43 -3.28 13.62
N GLY A 371 -10.39 -2.40 13.34
CA GLY A 371 -11.09 -2.31 12.06
C GLY A 371 -10.19 -2.13 10.86
N SER A 372 -9.13 -1.31 10.97
CA SER A 372 -8.16 -1.10 9.88
C SER A 372 -7.49 -2.41 9.48
N GLU A 373 -7.00 -3.21 10.43
CA GLU A 373 -6.32 -4.47 10.14
C GLU A 373 -7.31 -5.55 9.66
N ILE A 374 -8.50 -5.60 10.24
CA ILE A 374 -9.58 -6.53 9.81
C ILE A 374 -10.00 -6.24 8.37
N LEU A 375 -10.18 -4.97 8.00
CA LEU A 375 -10.51 -4.57 6.62
C LEU A 375 -9.34 -4.83 5.66
N SER A 376 -8.10 -4.69 6.11
CA SER A 376 -6.93 -5.07 5.32
C SER A 376 -6.89 -6.59 5.07
N ALA A 377 -7.28 -7.38 6.06
CA ALA A 377 -7.44 -8.83 5.90
C ALA A 377 -8.63 -9.19 4.99
N GLU A 378 -9.71 -8.40 5.00
CA GLU A 378 -10.81 -8.51 4.04
C GLU A 378 -10.30 -8.32 2.60
N MET A 379 -9.49 -7.27 2.35
CA MET A 379 -8.85 -7.07 1.07
C MET A 379 -7.92 -8.24 0.69
N MET A 380 -7.18 -8.80 1.66
CA MET A 380 -6.34 -9.98 1.46
C MET A 380 -7.17 -11.18 0.99
N LEU A 381 -8.29 -11.45 1.62
CA LEU A 381 -9.18 -12.54 1.23
C LEU A 381 -9.73 -12.35 -0.20
N ARG A 382 -10.12 -11.14 -0.59
CA ARG A 382 -10.53 -10.83 -1.97
C ARG A 382 -9.38 -11.04 -2.95
N HIS A 383 -8.18 -10.60 -2.61
CA HIS A 383 -7.00 -10.80 -3.44
C HIS A 383 -6.70 -12.30 -3.65
N MET A 384 -6.96 -13.13 -2.65
CA MET A 384 -6.86 -14.58 -2.72
C MET A 384 -8.05 -15.25 -3.44
N GLY A 385 -9.08 -14.50 -3.87
CA GLY A 385 -10.30 -15.04 -4.46
C GLY A 385 -11.25 -15.71 -3.46
N TRP A 386 -11.12 -15.38 -2.16
CA TRP A 386 -11.99 -15.90 -1.10
C TRP A 386 -13.09 -14.90 -0.74
N THR A 387 -13.89 -14.56 -1.75
CA THR A 387 -14.89 -13.47 -1.71
C THR A 387 -16.00 -13.69 -0.68
N GLU A 388 -16.44 -14.92 -0.48
CA GLU A 388 -17.50 -15.23 0.46
C GLU A 388 -17.09 -14.96 1.92
N ALA A 389 -15.83 -15.26 2.28
CA ALA A 389 -15.30 -14.94 3.59
C ALA A 389 -15.09 -13.42 3.76
N ALA A 390 -14.63 -12.74 2.73
CA ALA A 390 -14.50 -11.28 2.72
C ALA A 390 -15.86 -10.59 2.91
N ASP A 391 -16.89 -11.03 2.22
CA ASP A 391 -18.25 -10.48 2.34
C ASP A 391 -18.84 -10.68 3.74
N LEU A 392 -18.55 -11.80 4.40
CA LEU A 392 -18.92 -12.00 5.80
C LEU A 392 -18.29 -10.97 6.73
N ILE A 393 -16.99 -10.67 6.54
CA ILE A 393 -16.30 -9.64 7.34
C ILE A 393 -16.95 -8.27 7.14
N LEU A 394 -17.20 -7.85 5.90
CA LEU A 394 -17.86 -6.57 5.62
C LEU A 394 -19.26 -6.50 6.23
N SER A 395 -20.03 -7.57 6.18
CA SER A 395 -21.38 -7.60 6.78
C SER A 395 -21.35 -7.39 8.29
N LEU A 396 -20.34 -7.93 8.97
CA LEU A 396 -20.16 -7.79 10.43
C LEU A 396 -19.76 -6.35 10.81
N ILE A 397 -18.94 -5.69 10.03
CA ILE A 397 -18.55 -4.29 10.27
C ILE A 397 -19.77 -3.38 10.18
N HIS A 398 -20.63 -3.56 9.19
CA HIS A 398 -21.89 -2.82 9.07
C HIS A 398 -22.85 -3.03 10.27
N ILE A 399 -22.76 -4.14 10.95
CA ILE A 399 -23.60 -4.45 12.12
C ILE A 399 -23.00 -3.91 13.42
N SER A 400 -21.69 -3.98 13.59
CA SER A 400 -21.01 -3.66 14.86
C SER A 400 -20.80 -2.15 15.09
N GLU A 401 -20.57 -1.37 14.06
CA GLU A 401 -20.33 0.08 14.18
C GLU A 401 -21.54 0.90 14.68
N PRO A 402 -22.81 0.60 14.32
CA PRO A 402 -23.96 1.29 14.89
C PRO A 402 -24.15 1.11 16.39
N THR A 403 -23.59 0.07 17.01
CA THR A 403 -23.80 -0.25 18.43
C THR A 403 -22.89 0.50 19.39
N ARG A 404 -21.81 1.14 18.91
CA ARG A 404 -20.88 1.94 19.73
C ARG A 404 -21.45 3.27 20.26
N ARG A 405 -22.66 3.68 19.87
CA ARG A 405 -23.29 4.92 20.37
C ARG A 405 -23.72 4.89 21.85
N ARG A 406 -23.48 3.81 22.63
CA ARG A 406 -23.92 3.68 24.01
C ARG A 406 -22.81 3.70 25.06
N GLY A 407 -21.59 4.09 24.71
CA GLY A 407 -20.47 4.02 25.62
C GLY A 407 -19.41 5.10 25.45
N ILE A 408 -19.82 6.39 25.45
CA ILE A 408 -18.95 7.51 25.81
C ILE A 408 -19.81 8.45 26.67
#